data_411c0b8ada078c1d4948eacba20c84b4
#
_entry.id   411c0b8ada078c1d4948eacba20c84b4
#
_cell.length_a   1.000
_cell.length_b   1.000
_cell.length_c   1.000
_cell.angle_alpha   90.00
_cell.angle_beta   90.00
_cell.angle_gamma   90.00
#
_symmetry.space_group_name_H-M   'P 1'
#
loop_
_entity.id
_entity.type
_entity.pdbx_description
1 polymer ?
#
loop_
_entity_poly.entity_id
_entity_poly.type
_entity_poly.pdbx_seq_one_letter_code
_entity_poly.pdbx_strand_id
1 'polypeptide(L)'
;MSNTALRALSGYRRLFRARRQLFNGENRALADSRLAIRAEFDKNRHITGPPDHIEGLLSMIDDAEDMLLHGIVRGELNTERNVVEVKIRPEHEARMDGETMTHVDAITAETGAAMMEGGKGGKMKVEITKTDGADSR
;
A
#
# COMPACT_ATOMS: atom_id res chain seq x y z
N MET A 1 18.91 -4.12 25.15
CA MET A 1 18.53 -3.42 23.90
C MET A 1 18.13 -2.00 24.21
N SER A 2 18.55 -1.07 23.39
CA SER A 2 18.09 0.32 23.49
C SER A 2 16.63 0.43 23.12
N ASN A 3 15.95 1.46 23.61
CA ASN A 3 14.56 1.74 23.28
C ASN A 3 14.36 1.89 21.75
N THR A 4 15.32 2.50 21.07
CA THR A 4 15.34 2.63 19.61
C THR A 4 15.32 1.27 18.91
N ALA A 5 16.17 0.32 19.36
CA ALA A 5 16.20 -1.02 18.79
C ALA A 5 14.88 -1.78 18.99
N LEU A 6 14.26 -1.64 20.15
CA LEU A 6 12.95 -2.25 20.42
C LEU A 6 11.85 -1.66 19.55
N ARG A 7 11.84 -0.35 19.36
CA ARG A 7 10.90 0.34 18.46
C ARG A 7 11.09 -0.10 17.02
N ALA A 8 12.32 -0.20 16.56
CA ALA A 8 12.64 -0.65 15.21
C ALA A 8 12.16 -2.10 14.97
N LEU A 9 12.43 -3.01 15.90
CA LEU A 9 11.97 -4.41 15.82
C LEU A 9 10.44 -4.52 15.84
N SER A 10 9.80 -3.76 16.70
CA SER A 10 8.34 -3.69 16.74
C SER A 10 7.77 -3.21 15.40
N GLY A 11 8.34 -2.15 14.85
CA GLY A 11 7.97 -1.61 13.54
C GLY A 11 8.17 -2.61 12.41
N TYR A 12 9.29 -3.31 12.39
CA TYR A 12 9.56 -4.37 11.43
C TYR A 12 8.46 -5.45 11.42
N ARG A 13 8.10 -5.95 12.59
CA ARG A 13 7.03 -6.95 12.73
C ARG A 13 5.67 -6.42 12.29
N ARG A 14 5.37 -5.16 12.60
CA ARG A 14 4.12 -4.51 12.20
C ARG A 14 4.03 -4.35 10.68
N LEU A 15 5.12 -3.95 10.02
CA LEU A 15 5.20 -3.86 8.56
C LEU A 15 4.98 -5.23 7.90
N PHE A 16 5.57 -6.29 8.45
CA PHE A 16 5.37 -7.64 7.92
C PHE A 16 3.93 -8.10 8.04
N ARG A 17 3.24 -7.77 9.12
CA ARG A 17 1.80 -8.05 9.27
C ARG A 17 0.94 -7.24 8.30
N ALA A 18 1.22 -5.96 8.19
CA ALA A 18 0.49 -5.05 7.30
C ALA A 18 0.62 -5.49 5.83
N ARG A 19 1.83 -5.83 5.35
CA ARG A 19 2.02 -6.31 3.98
C ARG A 19 1.26 -7.60 3.71
N ARG A 20 1.22 -8.52 4.65
CA ARG A 20 0.44 -9.77 4.50
C ARG A 20 -1.04 -9.50 4.36
N GLN A 21 -1.55 -8.53 5.08
CA GLN A 21 -2.95 -8.13 5.00
C GLN A 21 -3.26 -7.47 3.66
N LEU A 22 -2.39 -6.57 3.18
CA LEU A 22 -2.58 -5.88 1.92
C LEU A 22 -2.44 -6.82 0.71
N PHE A 23 -1.40 -7.64 0.69
CA PHE A 23 -1.06 -8.50 -0.46
C PHE A 23 -1.52 -9.95 -0.28
N ASN A 24 -2.56 -10.17 0.50
CA ASN A 24 -3.10 -11.50 0.72
C ASN A 24 -3.49 -12.16 -0.61
N GLY A 25 -2.93 -13.33 -0.87
CA GLY A 25 -3.16 -14.08 -2.11
C GLY A 25 -2.26 -13.70 -3.28
N GLU A 26 -1.44 -12.66 -3.17
CA GLU A 26 -0.52 -12.23 -4.22
C GLU A 26 0.94 -12.60 -3.88
N ASN A 27 1.35 -13.78 -4.30
CA ASN A 27 2.66 -14.32 -3.93
C ASN A 27 3.84 -13.47 -4.39
N ARG A 28 3.76 -12.89 -5.59
CA ARG A 28 4.81 -12.02 -6.12
C ARG A 28 4.94 -10.74 -5.29
N ALA A 29 3.84 -10.07 -5.02
CA ALA A 29 3.82 -8.86 -4.22
C ALA A 29 4.29 -9.13 -2.77
N LEU A 30 3.94 -10.28 -2.20
CA LEU A 30 4.43 -10.72 -0.91
C LEU A 30 5.94 -10.92 -0.90
N ALA A 31 6.50 -11.54 -1.93
CA ALA A 31 7.95 -11.74 -2.07
C ALA A 31 8.69 -10.41 -2.26
N ASP A 32 8.22 -9.57 -3.17
CA ASP A 32 8.85 -8.28 -3.47
C ASP A 32 8.81 -7.33 -2.27
N SER A 33 7.69 -7.26 -1.57
CA SER A 33 7.56 -6.44 -0.37
C SER A 33 8.44 -6.91 0.78
N ARG A 34 8.61 -8.21 0.93
CA ARG A 34 9.54 -8.79 1.90
C ARG A 34 10.97 -8.34 1.64
N LEU A 35 11.42 -8.44 0.40
CA LEU A 35 12.76 -8.03 0.00
C LEU A 35 12.97 -6.53 0.20
N ALA A 36 12.00 -5.72 -0.18
CA ALA A 36 12.06 -4.26 -0.05
C ALA A 36 12.17 -3.82 1.43
N ILE A 37 11.33 -4.37 2.30
CA ILE A 37 11.36 -4.06 3.74
C ILE A 37 12.69 -4.48 4.35
N ARG A 38 13.16 -5.69 4.06
CA ARG A 38 14.45 -6.18 4.58
C ARG A 38 15.61 -5.32 4.11
N ALA A 39 15.65 -4.98 2.83
CA ALA A 39 16.70 -4.14 2.26
C ALA A 39 16.77 -2.77 2.95
N GLU A 40 15.62 -2.14 3.21
CA GLU A 40 15.58 -0.84 3.88
C GLU A 40 16.04 -0.92 5.34
N PHE A 41 15.65 -1.96 6.06
CA PHE A 41 16.11 -2.16 7.43
C PHE A 41 17.62 -2.52 7.50
N ASP A 42 18.12 -3.34 6.57
CA ASP A 42 19.54 -3.68 6.49
C ASP A 42 20.40 -2.46 6.14
N LYS A 43 19.93 -1.60 5.25
CA LYS A 43 20.59 -0.34 4.90
C LYS A 43 20.78 0.57 6.12
N ASN A 44 19.80 0.60 7.01
CA ASN A 44 19.80 1.45 8.20
C ASN A 44 20.27 0.74 9.48
N ARG A 45 20.75 -0.49 9.37
CA ARG A 45 21.07 -1.35 10.52
C ARG A 45 22.10 -0.75 11.48
N HIS A 46 23.09 -0.07 10.95
CA HIS A 46 24.19 0.53 11.72
C HIS A 46 24.16 2.05 11.69
N ILE A 47 22.98 2.61 11.49
CA ILE A 47 22.87 4.05 11.38
C ILE A 47 23.24 4.71 12.70
N THR A 48 24.09 5.71 12.61
CA THR A 48 24.48 6.59 13.69
C THR A 48 24.19 8.02 13.24
N GLY A 49 23.72 8.84 14.12
CA GLY A 49 23.42 10.22 13.78
C GLY A 49 22.70 10.94 14.91
N PRO A 50 22.32 12.18 14.69
CA PRO A 50 21.59 12.95 15.68
C PRO A 50 20.25 12.27 16.01
N PRO A 51 19.76 12.41 17.25
CA PRO A 51 18.51 11.80 17.69
C PRO A 51 17.30 12.13 16.79
N ASP A 52 17.25 13.33 16.26
CA ASP A 52 16.16 13.77 15.38
C ASP A 52 16.12 12.98 14.07
N HIS A 53 17.27 12.64 13.52
CA HIS A 53 17.37 11.83 12.31
C HIS A 53 16.86 10.40 12.56
N ILE A 54 17.26 9.80 13.66
CA ILE A 54 16.82 8.47 14.07
C ILE A 54 15.31 8.45 14.34
N GLU A 55 14.81 9.47 15.02
CA GLU A 55 13.37 9.62 15.28
C GLU A 55 12.58 9.77 13.97
N GLY A 56 13.10 10.51 12.99
CA GLY A 56 12.53 10.64 11.66
C GLY A 56 12.41 9.29 10.94
N LEU A 57 13.44 8.45 11.02
CA LEU A 57 13.42 7.10 10.44
C LEU A 57 12.39 6.19 11.12
N LEU A 58 12.27 6.27 12.44
CA LEU A 58 11.26 5.51 13.18
C LEU A 58 9.84 5.97 12.83
N SER A 59 9.64 7.27 12.65
CA SER A 59 8.37 7.83 12.19
C SER A 59 8.01 7.34 10.78
N MET A 60 8.98 7.20 9.89
CA MET A 60 8.77 6.62 8.56
C MET A 60 8.22 5.19 8.61
N ILE A 61 8.61 4.41 9.61
CA ILE A 61 8.06 3.05 9.81
C ILE A 61 6.57 3.12 10.12
N ASP A 62 6.17 4.02 11.01
CA ASP A 62 4.77 4.21 11.39
C ASP A 62 3.94 4.69 10.20
N ASP A 63 4.47 5.63 9.43
CA ASP A 63 3.84 6.14 8.20
C ASP A 63 3.68 5.04 7.14
N ALA A 64 4.71 4.21 6.97
CA ALA A 64 4.66 3.09 6.04
C ALA A 64 3.63 2.04 6.45
N GLU A 65 3.55 1.71 7.73
CA GLU A 65 2.51 0.81 8.25
C GLU A 65 1.11 1.36 7.99
N ASP A 66 0.91 2.62 8.30
CA ASP A 66 -0.36 3.30 8.08
C ASP A 66 -0.77 3.29 6.60
N MET A 67 0.18 3.55 5.71
CA MET A 67 -0.03 3.49 4.27
C MET A 67 -0.43 2.08 3.81
N LEU A 68 0.26 1.05 4.28
CA LEU A 68 -0.05 -0.34 3.92
C LEU A 68 -1.43 -0.78 4.43
N LEU A 69 -1.83 -0.35 5.62
CA LEU A 69 -3.11 -0.72 6.22
C LEU A 69 -4.28 0.07 5.66
N HIS A 70 -4.09 1.34 5.35
CA HIS A 70 -5.19 2.28 5.10
C HIS A 70 -5.01 3.17 3.87
N GLY A 71 -3.78 3.30 3.36
CA GLY A 71 -3.48 4.24 2.28
C GLY A 71 -3.53 3.65 0.88
N ILE A 72 -3.49 2.32 0.75
CA ILE A 72 -3.47 1.62 -0.54
C ILE A 72 -4.75 0.84 -0.72
N VAL A 73 -5.43 1.10 -1.82
CA VAL A 73 -6.65 0.38 -2.21
C VAL A 73 -6.31 -0.55 -3.36
N ARG A 74 -6.64 -1.84 -3.21
CA ARG A 74 -6.40 -2.84 -4.26
C ARG A 74 -7.54 -2.88 -5.24
N GLY A 75 -7.18 -2.97 -6.53
CA GLY A 75 -8.10 -3.31 -7.60
C GLY A 75 -8.08 -4.80 -7.91
N GLU A 76 -9.24 -5.38 -8.14
CA GLU A 76 -9.38 -6.76 -8.61
C GLU A 76 -9.88 -6.77 -10.05
N LEU A 77 -9.21 -7.56 -10.90
CA LEU A 77 -9.63 -7.70 -12.29
C LEU A 77 -10.84 -8.62 -12.39
N ASN A 78 -11.95 -8.06 -12.86
CA ASN A 78 -13.12 -8.84 -13.23
C ASN A 78 -13.02 -9.19 -14.71
N THR A 79 -12.66 -10.43 -15.02
CA THR A 79 -12.46 -10.90 -16.38
C THR A 79 -13.74 -11.01 -17.21
N GLU A 80 -14.88 -11.23 -16.57
CA GLU A 80 -16.18 -11.31 -17.25
C GLU A 80 -16.62 -9.95 -17.78
N ARG A 81 -16.41 -8.90 -17.01
CA ARG A 81 -16.76 -7.52 -17.37
C ARG A 81 -15.61 -6.75 -17.99
N ASN A 82 -14.40 -7.30 -17.98
CA ASN A 82 -13.15 -6.64 -18.43
C ASN A 82 -12.94 -5.27 -17.78
N VAL A 83 -13.17 -5.20 -16.48
CA VAL A 83 -13.00 -4.00 -15.65
C VAL A 83 -12.16 -4.32 -14.43
N VAL A 84 -11.45 -3.32 -13.92
CA VAL A 84 -10.79 -3.40 -12.61
C VAL A 84 -11.74 -2.85 -11.56
N GLU A 85 -12.15 -3.69 -10.65
CA GLU A 85 -13.03 -3.30 -9.54
C GLU A 85 -12.18 -2.87 -8.35
N VAL A 86 -12.40 -1.65 -7.89
CA VAL A 86 -11.72 -1.09 -6.71
C VAL A 86 -12.77 -0.90 -5.62
N LYS A 87 -12.59 -1.58 -4.49
CA LYS A 87 -13.46 -1.43 -3.32
C LYS A 87 -12.86 -0.44 -2.34
N ILE A 88 -13.54 0.69 -2.18
CA ILE A 88 -13.15 1.72 -1.21
C ILE A 88 -13.92 1.51 0.08
N ARG A 89 -13.21 1.30 1.17
CA ARG A 89 -13.81 1.22 2.50
C ARG A 89 -14.00 2.63 3.10
N PRO A 90 -14.95 2.81 4.03
CA PRO A 90 -15.14 4.10 4.70
C PRO A 90 -13.86 4.67 5.35
N GLU A 91 -12.99 3.80 5.83
CA GLU A 91 -11.69 4.14 6.40
C GLU A 91 -10.77 4.83 5.39
N HIS A 92 -10.82 4.37 4.13
CA HIS A 92 -10.04 4.96 3.04
C HIS A 92 -10.63 6.31 2.63
N GLU A 93 -11.96 6.40 2.55
CA GLU A 93 -12.67 7.63 2.17
C GLU A 93 -12.40 8.77 3.16
N ALA A 94 -12.34 8.48 4.45
CA ALA A 94 -12.06 9.48 5.48
C ALA A 94 -10.67 10.11 5.37
N ARG A 95 -9.73 9.46 4.69
CA ARG A 95 -8.36 9.93 4.49
C ARG A 95 -8.11 10.54 3.12
N MET A 96 -9.05 10.36 2.21
CA MET A 96 -8.96 10.90 0.85
C MET A 96 -9.83 12.16 0.74
N ASP A 97 -9.23 13.26 0.35
CA ASP A 97 -10.01 14.41 -0.11
C ASP A 97 -10.50 14.15 -1.56
N GLY A 98 -11.50 14.89 -1.98
CA GLY A 98 -12.09 14.70 -3.29
C GLY A 98 -11.11 14.94 -4.45
N GLU A 99 -10.16 15.83 -4.26
CA GLU A 99 -9.10 16.13 -5.23
C GLU A 99 -8.12 14.96 -5.38
N THR A 100 -7.73 14.37 -4.27
CA THR A 100 -6.85 13.19 -4.25
C THR A 100 -7.51 12.00 -4.94
N MET A 101 -8.80 11.78 -4.72
CA MET A 101 -9.55 10.70 -5.39
C MET A 101 -9.58 10.88 -6.90
N THR A 102 -9.83 12.08 -7.38
CA THR A 102 -9.85 12.39 -8.80
C THR A 102 -8.49 12.15 -9.44
N HIS A 103 -7.42 12.53 -8.75
CA HIS A 103 -6.04 12.35 -9.22
C HIS A 103 -5.64 10.86 -9.27
N VAL A 104 -6.04 10.09 -8.27
CA VAL A 104 -5.80 8.63 -8.24
C VAL A 104 -6.53 7.93 -9.38
N ASP A 105 -7.76 8.30 -9.67
CA ASP A 105 -8.51 7.75 -10.80
C ASP A 105 -7.80 8.03 -12.13
N ALA A 106 -7.33 9.26 -12.34
CA ALA A 106 -6.60 9.65 -13.54
C ALA A 106 -5.29 8.85 -13.70
N ILE A 107 -4.51 8.74 -12.62
CA ILE A 107 -3.25 7.98 -12.61
C ILE A 107 -3.52 6.49 -12.89
N THR A 108 -4.54 5.93 -12.25
CA THR A 108 -4.88 4.52 -12.44
C THR A 108 -5.29 4.23 -13.89
N ALA A 109 -6.05 5.13 -14.51
CA ALA A 109 -6.45 5.01 -15.91
C ALA A 109 -5.24 5.08 -16.84
N GLU A 110 -4.34 6.04 -16.62
CA GLU A 110 -3.12 6.19 -17.41
C GLU A 110 -2.13 5.04 -17.20
N THR A 111 -1.93 4.64 -15.95
CA THR A 111 -1.05 3.51 -15.60
C THR A 111 -1.61 2.20 -16.15
N GLY A 112 -2.91 2.00 -16.06
CA GLY A 112 -3.60 0.86 -16.66
C GLY A 112 -3.42 0.82 -18.17
N ALA A 113 -3.56 1.94 -18.86
CA ALA A 113 -3.34 2.07 -20.29
C ALA A 113 -1.87 1.81 -20.67
N ALA A 114 -0.91 2.36 -19.91
CA ALA A 114 0.51 2.16 -20.15
C ALA A 114 0.97 0.72 -19.91
N MET A 115 0.42 0.05 -18.92
CA MET A 115 0.71 -1.37 -18.64
C MET A 115 0.12 -2.31 -19.68
N MET A 116 -0.87 -1.86 -20.43
CA MET A 116 -1.57 -2.63 -21.46
C MET A 116 -1.05 -2.41 -22.87
N GLU A 117 -0.08 -1.55 -23.09
CA GLU A 117 0.52 -1.30 -24.41
C GLU A 117 1.22 -2.53 -25.00
N GLY A 118 1.45 -3.58 -24.23
CA GLY A 118 1.91 -4.88 -24.74
C GLY A 118 0.81 -5.83 -25.18
N GLY A 119 -0.44 -5.51 -24.96
CA GLY A 119 -1.60 -6.32 -25.32
C GLY A 119 -2.57 -5.53 -26.17
N LYS A 120 -3.05 -6.10 -27.22
CA LYS A 120 -3.99 -5.48 -28.17
C LYS A 120 -5.17 -4.78 -27.47
N GLY A 121 -5.10 -3.50 -27.41
CA GLY A 121 -6.07 -2.47 -27.41
C GLY A 121 -7.46 -2.68 -26.82
N GLY A 122 -7.59 -3.14 -25.58
CA GLY A 122 -8.83 -2.94 -24.84
C GLY A 122 -8.66 -1.80 -23.85
N LYS A 123 -9.47 -0.76 -23.95
CA LYS A 123 -9.55 0.25 -22.89
C LYS A 123 -10.09 -0.44 -21.64
N MET A 124 -9.23 -0.59 -20.63
CA MET A 124 -9.65 -1.15 -19.36
C MET A 124 -10.44 -0.10 -18.58
N LYS A 125 -11.65 -0.44 -18.22
CA LYS A 125 -12.52 0.43 -17.42
C LYS A 125 -12.28 0.14 -15.94
N VAL A 126 -12.04 1.19 -15.16
CA VAL A 126 -11.91 1.09 -13.70
C VAL A 126 -13.27 1.43 -13.08
N GLU A 127 -13.84 0.49 -12.34
CA GLU A 127 -15.06 0.69 -11.57
C GLU A 127 -14.70 0.81 -10.09
N ILE A 128 -15.11 1.90 -9.48
CA ILE A 128 -14.92 2.16 -8.06
C ILE A 128 -16.26 1.94 -7.35
N THR A 129 -16.30 0.95 -6.46
CA THR A 129 -17.46 0.69 -5.62
C THR A 129 -17.18 1.08 -4.18
N LYS A 130 -18.05 1.86 -3.60
CA LYS A 130 -18.01 2.16 -2.17
C LYS A 130 -18.70 1.05 -1.41
N THR A 131 -18.02 0.45 -0.47
CA THR A 131 -18.64 -0.48 0.47
C THR A 131 -19.14 0.30 1.67
N ASP A 132 -20.45 0.36 1.84
CA ASP A 132 -21.04 0.91 3.05
C ASP A 132 -20.65 0.05 4.26
N GLY A 133 -20.26 0.71 5.35
CA GLY A 133 -19.79 0.04 6.56
C GLY A 133 -20.82 -0.80 7.32
N ALA A 134 -21.99 -1.04 6.73
CA ALA A 134 -23.04 -1.86 7.30
C ALA A 134 -22.85 -3.37 7.12
N ASP A 135 -21.87 -3.79 6.32
CA ASP A 135 -21.66 -5.20 5.94
C ASP A 135 -20.47 -5.88 6.65
N SER A 136 -19.99 -5.32 7.72
CA SER A 136 -18.98 -5.95 8.55
C SER A 136 -19.62 -6.86 9.62
N ARG A 137 -20.22 -7.93 9.17
CA ARG A 137 -20.62 -9.02 10.07
C ARG A 137 -19.95 -10.31 9.65
#